data_5206d8f67431395d06c019154342db4e
#
_entry.id   5206d8f67431395d06c019154342db4e
#
_cell.length_a   1.000
_cell.length_b   1.000
_cell.length_c   1.000
_cell.angle_alpha   90.00
_cell.angle_beta   90.00
_cell.angle_gamma   90.00
#
_symmetry.space_group_name_H-M   'P 1'
#
loop_
_entity.id
_entity.type
_entity.pdbx_description
1 polymer ?
#
loop_
_entity_poly.entity_id
_entity_poly.type
_entity_poly.pdbx_seq_one_letter_code
_entity_poly.pdbx_strand_id
1 'polypeptide(L)'
;ILQYDRDHRIIGVILNRTSEGFCRTMTPVIEKELGLPVLGCFPVQKSLHLESRHLGLKMPQEMEGLRKQVNQAAEKLEETADLDRMLQLLQSWALLHAFRDGKTKLPKLQEPGKDKGVLQKKEKQQEECPVIAVAKDEAFCFYYEDNLRLLEAYGGKLVWFSPLGQEKIPEEADALLLGGGYPELCARQLSENVSMRNSIREAIENGMPSVAECGGFMYLHESMTDEEGENWPMAGVITGNCHNRGKLVRFGYVNVTEQTSHFLAGKPVRAHEFHYYDSDNNGESCVAVKPVRGTSWTCIHEDDRNWWGYPHLYYPSNPAFVEHFVQAARLYHRERNAK
;
A
#
# COMPACT_ATOMS: atom_id res chain seq x y z
N ILE A 1 9.83 -18.48 18.49
CA ILE A 1 8.47 -18.36 17.94
C ILE A 1 7.66 -19.60 18.32
N LEU A 2 8.10 -20.83 17.99
CA LEU A 2 7.37 -22.09 18.24
C LEU A 2 6.95 -22.31 19.70
N GLN A 3 7.80 -21.89 20.65
CA GLN A 3 7.50 -21.98 22.09
C GLN A 3 6.65 -20.83 22.61
N TYR A 4 6.70 -19.68 21.92
CA TYR A 4 5.97 -18.46 22.30
C TYR A 4 4.53 -18.47 21.80
N ASP A 5 4.32 -18.90 20.54
CA ASP A 5 3.00 -18.98 19.91
C ASP A 5 2.63 -20.45 19.67
N ARG A 6 1.71 -20.98 20.50
CA ARG A 6 1.23 -22.36 20.39
C ARG A 6 0.34 -22.62 19.17
N ASP A 7 -0.26 -21.55 18.64
CA ASP A 7 -1.12 -21.59 17.45
C ASP A 7 -0.37 -21.19 16.17
N HIS A 8 0.99 -21.25 16.20
CA HIS A 8 1.80 -20.95 15.04
C HIS A 8 1.39 -21.77 13.81
N ARG A 9 1.47 -21.15 12.65
CA ARG A 9 1.16 -21.77 11.35
C ARG A 9 2.42 -22.16 10.57
N ILE A 10 3.51 -22.43 11.27
CA ILE A 10 4.78 -22.85 10.67
C ILE A 10 4.71 -24.35 10.41
N ILE A 11 4.77 -24.76 9.14
CA ILE A 11 4.63 -26.15 8.69
C ILE A 11 5.93 -26.75 8.15
N GLY A 12 6.96 -25.93 7.96
CA GLY A 12 8.28 -26.34 7.48
C GLY A 12 9.24 -25.16 7.42
N VAL A 13 10.51 -25.44 7.12
CA VAL A 13 11.60 -24.48 7.11
C VAL A 13 12.41 -24.60 5.82
N ILE A 14 12.75 -23.46 5.19
CA ILE A 14 13.77 -23.35 4.15
C ILE A 14 14.93 -22.51 4.71
N LEU A 15 16.16 -23.01 4.63
CA LEU A 15 17.34 -22.34 5.15
C LEU A 15 17.87 -21.35 4.12
N ASN A 16 17.66 -20.07 4.34
CA ASN A 16 18.11 -19.03 3.42
C ASN A 16 19.57 -18.65 3.65
N ARG A 17 20.29 -18.29 2.56
CA ARG A 17 21.71 -17.91 2.54
C ARG A 17 22.63 -18.99 3.10
N THR A 18 22.29 -20.27 2.90
CA THR A 18 22.92 -21.42 3.50
C THR A 18 23.41 -22.36 2.40
N SER A 19 24.66 -22.84 2.48
CA SER A 19 25.17 -23.83 1.54
C SER A 19 24.45 -25.16 1.67
N GLU A 20 24.36 -25.92 0.58
CA GLU A 20 23.72 -27.25 0.58
C GLU A 20 24.40 -28.22 1.57
N GLY A 21 25.75 -28.14 1.71
CA GLY A 21 26.48 -28.94 2.67
C GLY A 21 26.09 -28.66 4.12
N PHE A 22 25.99 -27.38 4.49
CA PHE A 22 25.54 -26.98 5.81
C PHE A 22 24.05 -27.33 6.03
N CYS A 23 23.22 -27.15 5.01
CA CYS A 23 21.81 -27.55 5.07
C CYS A 23 21.69 -29.06 5.40
N ARG A 24 22.39 -29.94 4.69
CA ARG A 24 22.39 -31.39 4.97
C ARG A 24 22.81 -31.71 6.40
N THR A 25 23.79 -30.99 6.95
CA THR A 25 24.26 -31.18 8.33
C THR A 25 23.20 -30.71 9.34
N MET A 26 22.52 -29.60 9.09
CA MET A 26 21.58 -29.01 10.03
C MET A 26 20.17 -29.61 9.97
N THR A 27 19.79 -30.19 8.84
CA THR A 27 18.45 -30.80 8.65
C THR A 27 18.08 -31.75 9.77
N PRO A 28 18.87 -32.82 10.10
CA PRO A 28 18.49 -33.75 11.15
C PRO A 28 18.43 -33.11 12.54
N VAL A 29 19.24 -32.09 12.80
CA VAL A 29 19.24 -31.33 14.05
C VAL A 29 17.95 -30.53 14.18
N ILE A 30 17.59 -29.76 13.16
CA ILE A 30 16.40 -28.90 13.15
C ILE A 30 15.13 -29.77 13.24
N GLU A 31 15.03 -30.81 12.45
CA GLU A 31 13.87 -31.72 12.45
C GLU A 31 13.68 -32.42 13.80
N LYS A 32 14.76 -32.84 14.42
CA LYS A 32 14.72 -33.48 15.74
C LYS A 32 14.34 -32.51 16.86
N GLU A 33 14.95 -31.32 16.89
CA GLU A 33 14.78 -30.37 18.00
C GLU A 33 13.47 -29.55 17.87
N LEU A 34 13.02 -29.26 16.64
CA LEU A 34 11.85 -28.41 16.40
C LEU A 34 10.60 -29.19 15.96
N GLY A 35 10.75 -30.46 15.54
CA GLY A 35 9.63 -31.23 14.98
C GLY A 35 9.08 -30.69 13.66
N LEU A 36 9.86 -29.85 12.97
CA LEU A 36 9.47 -29.23 11.71
C LEU A 36 10.34 -29.76 10.56
N PRO A 37 9.75 -30.14 9.40
CA PRO A 37 10.53 -30.57 8.25
C PRO A 37 11.36 -29.44 7.68
N VAL A 38 12.62 -29.74 7.32
CA VAL A 38 13.47 -28.85 6.52
C VAL A 38 13.23 -29.17 5.06
N LEU A 39 12.68 -28.22 4.33
CA LEU A 39 12.26 -28.35 2.92
C LEU A 39 13.39 -28.02 1.94
N GLY A 40 14.58 -27.72 2.44
CA GLY A 40 15.75 -27.42 1.64
C GLY A 40 16.45 -26.12 2.03
N CYS A 41 17.25 -25.58 1.13
CA CYS A 41 17.97 -24.33 1.34
C CYS A 41 17.97 -23.44 0.10
N PHE A 42 18.26 -22.16 0.32
CA PHE A 42 18.54 -21.21 -0.75
C PHE A 42 19.95 -20.66 -0.54
N PRO A 43 20.93 -21.07 -1.36
CA PRO A 43 22.31 -20.61 -1.23
C PRO A 43 22.48 -19.14 -1.62
N VAL A 44 23.56 -18.52 -1.16
CA VAL A 44 23.92 -17.16 -1.57
C VAL A 44 24.16 -17.11 -3.08
N GLN A 45 23.42 -16.27 -3.78
CA GLN A 45 23.54 -16.03 -5.21
C GLN A 45 24.00 -14.59 -5.44
N LYS A 46 25.22 -14.40 -5.94
CA LYS A 46 25.78 -13.05 -6.23
C LYS A 46 24.96 -12.32 -7.31
N SER A 47 24.40 -13.06 -8.27
CA SER A 47 23.56 -12.51 -9.35
C SER A 47 22.17 -12.02 -8.89
N LEU A 48 21.76 -12.37 -7.67
CA LEU A 48 20.45 -11.99 -7.11
C LEU A 48 20.56 -10.83 -6.12
N HIS A 49 21.62 -10.04 -6.19
CA HIS A 49 21.74 -8.83 -5.37
C HIS A 49 20.76 -7.77 -5.88
N LEU A 50 19.82 -7.37 -5.06
CA LEU A 50 18.93 -6.24 -5.31
C LEU A 50 19.51 -5.01 -4.62
N GLU A 51 19.71 -3.94 -5.41
CA GLU A 51 20.15 -2.67 -4.85
C GLU A 51 19.05 -2.07 -3.97
N SER A 52 19.46 -1.53 -2.83
CA SER A 52 18.56 -0.83 -1.91
C SER A 52 18.84 0.68 -1.94
N ARG A 53 17.79 1.46 -1.72
CA ARG A 53 17.85 2.90 -1.45
C ARG A 53 17.69 3.18 0.04
N HIS A 54 17.82 4.43 0.44
CA HIS A 54 17.56 4.85 1.83
C HIS A 54 16.16 4.48 2.33
N LEU A 55 15.17 4.49 1.44
CA LEU A 55 13.76 4.17 1.72
C LEU A 55 13.31 2.78 1.23
N GLY A 56 14.23 1.86 1.00
CA GLY A 56 13.88 0.51 0.57
C GLY A 56 14.57 0.08 -0.72
N LEU A 57 13.93 -0.84 -1.46
CA LEU A 57 14.48 -1.35 -2.72
C LEU A 57 14.19 -0.39 -3.87
N LYS A 58 15.04 -0.43 -4.91
CA LYS A 58 14.71 0.19 -6.20
C LYS A 58 13.38 -0.36 -6.74
N MET A 59 12.64 0.49 -7.43
CA MET A 59 11.38 0.06 -8.05
C MET A 59 11.65 -0.98 -9.15
N PRO A 60 10.74 -1.96 -9.34
CA PRO A 60 10.89 -2.99 -10.37
C PRO A 60 11.13 -2.42 -11.79
N GLN A 61 10.52 -1.27 -12.10
CA GLN A 61 10.65 -0.59 -13.39
C GLN A 61 12.05 -0.01 -13.62
N GLU A 62 12.78 0.32 -12.56
CA GLU A 62 14.13 0.89 -12.60
C GLU A 62 15.23 -0.19 -12.67
N MET A 63 14.85 -1.46 -12.54
CA MET A 63 15.79 -2.57 -12.48
C MET A 63 15.88 -3.30 -13.82
N GLU A 64 16.93 -3.02 -14.58
CA GLU A 64 17.23 -3.81 -15.76
C GLU A 64 17.46 -5.28 -15.39
N GLY A 65 16.80 -6.18 -16.12
CA GLY A 65 17.00 -7.62 -15.95
C GLY A 65 16.37 -8.24 -14.71
N LEU A 66 15.52 -7.52 -13.94
CA LEU A 66 14.83 -8.06 -12.75
C LEU A 66 14.10 -9.38 -13.06
N ARG A 67 13.41 -9.48 -14.20
CA ARG A 67 12.71 -10.72 -14.59
C ARG A 67 13.67 -11.90 -14.74
N LYS A 68 14.87 -11.66 -15.30
CA LYS A 68 15.92 -12.68 -15.39
C LYS A 68 16.42 -13.11 -14.01
N GLN A 69 16.60 -12.16 -13.08
CA GLN A 69 17.00 -12.48 -11.69
C GLN A 69 15.91 -13.29 -10.99
N VAL A 70 14.64 -12.93 -11.15
CA VAL A 70 13.51 -13.69 -10.56
C VAL A 70 13.48 -15.12 -11.12
N ASN A 71 13.65 -15.32 -12.43
CA ASN A 71 13.71 -16.64 -13.03
C ASN A 71 14.91 -17.46 -12.50
N GLN A 72 16.08 -16.86 -12.39
CA GLN A 72 17.27 -17.52 -11.81
C GLN A 72 17.03 -17.90 -10.34
N ALA A 73 16.32 -17.07 -9.57
CA ALA A 73 15.94 -17.39 -8.19
C ALA A 73 14.98 -18.57 -8.14
N ALA A 74 13.99 -18.61 -9.05
CA ALA A 74 13.03 -19.70 -9.14
C ALA A 74 13.72 -21.02 -9.50
N GLU A 75 14.55 -21.03 -10.55
CA GLU A 75 15.34 -22.20 -10.96
C GLU A 75 16.21 -22.72 -9.79
N LYS A 76 16.88 -21.79 -9.09
CA LYS A 76 17.70 -22.20 -7.92
C LYS A 76 16.87 -22.76 -6.76
N LEU A 77 15.69 -22.23 -6.53
CA LEU A 77 14.79 -22.75 -5.51
C LEU A 77 14.29 -24.15 -5.88
N GLU A 78 13.92 -24.39 -7.14
CA GLU A 78 13.53 -25.72 -7.65
C GLU A 78 14.65 -26.76 -7.49
N GLU A 79 15.91 -26.36 -7.69
CA GLU A 79 17.06 -27.26 -7.50
C GLU A 79 17.36 -27.62 -6.04
N THR A 80 17.08 -26.72 -5.10
CA THR A 80 17.60 -26.80 -3.73
C THR A 80 16.53 -26.94 -2.65
N ALA A 81 15.23 -26.88 -3.01
CA ALA A 81 14.10 -27.08 -2.11
C ALA A 81 13.15 -28.16 -2.63
N ASP A 82 12.58 -28.92 -1.70
CA ASP A 82 11.55 -29.95 -1.97
C ASP A 82 10.18 -29.28 -2.06
N LEU A 83 9.88 -28.70 -3.24
CA LEU A 83 8.62 -28.00 -3.50
C LEU A 83 7.41 -28.93 -3.48
N ASP A 84 7.57 -30.20 -3.90
CA ASP A 84 6.48 -31.18 -3.86
C ASP A 84 6.07 -31.49 -2.42
N ARG A 85 7.04 -31.71 -1.55
CA ARG A 85 6.79 -31.88 -0.11
C ARG A 85 6.16 -30.65 0.51
N MET A 86 6.60 -29.45 0.12
CA MET A 86 6.00 -28.19 0.58
C MET A 86 4.52 -28.10 0.19
N LEU A 87 4.16 -28.42 -1.05
CA LEU A 87 2.77 -28.42 -1.53
C LEU A 87 1.92 -29.48 -0.79
N GLN A 88 2.46 -30.69 -0.55
CA GLN A 88 1.77 -31.72 0.22
C GLN A 88 1.48 -31.28 1.66
N LEU A 89 2.44 -30.64 2.32
CA LEU A 89 2.27 -30.10 3.67
C LEU A 89 1.22 -28.99 3.71
N LEU A 90 1.23 -28.07 2.73
CA LEU A 90 0.24 -27.00 2.61
C LEU A 90 -1.18 -27.57 2.39
N GLN A 91 -1.33 -28.57 1.54
CA GLN A 91 -2.62 -29.24 1.29
C GLN A 91 -3.12 -29.95 2.56
N SER A 92 -2.26 -30.69 3.23
CA SER A 92 -2.59 -31.40 4.48
C SER A 92 -2.98 -30.43 5.59
N TRP A 93 -2.27 -29.32 5.71
CA TRP A 93 -2.57 -28.26 6.67
C TRP A 93 -3.92 -27.58 6.36
N ALA A 94 -4.19 -27.27 5.10
CA ALA A 94 -5.45 -26.66 4.66
C ALA A 94 -6.65 -27.58 4.95
N LEU A 95 -6.49 -28.91 4.73
CA LEU A 95 -7.51 -29.90 5.08
C LEU A 95 -7.79 -29.94 6.57
N LEU A 96 -6.75 -30.04 7.41
CA LEU A 96 -6.88 -30.09 8.88
C LEU A 96 -7.58 -28.86 9.44
N HIS A 97 -7.28 -27.65 8.90
CA HIS A 97 -7.90 -26.41 9.36
C HIS A 97 -9.33 -26.23 8.85
N ALA A 98 -9.64 -26.72 7.64
CA ALA A 98 -11.01 -26.73 7.11
C ALA A 98 -11.94 -27.59 7.99
N PHE A 99 -11.44 -28.74 8.51
CA PHE A 99 -12.19 -29.56 9.45
C PHE A 99 -12.33 -28.91 10.83
N ARG A 100 -11.30 -28.23 11.33
CA ARG A 100 -11.30 -27.57 12.64
C ARG A 100 -12.28 -26.39 12.70
N ASP A 101 -12.40 -25.64 11.60
CA ASP A 101 -13.27 -24.47 11.50
C ASP A 101 -14.73 -24.80 11.08
N GLY A 102 -15.08 -26.09 10.96
CA GLY A 102 -16.42 -26.56 10.57
C GLY A 102 -16.80 -26.18 9.13
N LYS A 103 -15.89 -25.72 8.32
CA LYS A 103 -16.10 -25.38 6.91
C LYS A 103 -15.83 -26.60 6.04
N THR A 104 -16.86 -27.32 5.71
CA THR A 104 -16.83 -28.56 4.90
C THR A 104 -16.56 -28.39 3.40
N LYS A 105 -16.17 -27.19 2.95
CA LYS A 105 -15.76 -26.97 1.56
C LYS A 105 -14.31 -26.48 1.53
N LEU A 106 -13.42 -27.31 0.95
CA LEU A 106 -12.13 -26.83 0.47
C LEU A 106 -12.33 -25.51 -0.29
N PRO A 107 -11.59 -24.45 0.04
CA PRO A 107 -11.51 -23.34 -0.88
C PRO A 107 -10.98 -23.94 -2.19
N LYS A 108 -11.79 -23.96 -3.25
CA LYS A 108 -11.25 -24.17 -4.58
C LYS A 108 -10.16 -23.11 -4.72
N LEU A 109 -8.94 -23.52 -5.09
CA LEU A 109 -7.92 -22.60 -5.59
C LEU A 109 -8.62 -21.81 -6.70
N GLN A 110 -9.07 -20.62 -6.35
CA GLN A 110 -9.71 -19.74 -7.31
C GLN A 110 -8.58 -19.19 -8.16
N GLU A 111 -8.71 -19.40 -9.47
CA GLU A 111 -7.93 -18.64 -10.42
C GLU A 111 -8.05 -17.14 -10.08
N PRO A 112 -6.96 -16.36 -10.13
CA PRO A 112 -7.01 -14.94 -9.83
C PRO A 112 -8.05 -14.30 -10.77
N GLY A 113 -9.19 -13.89 -10.22
CA GLY A 113 -10.24 -13.22 -10.98
C GLY A 113 -11.70 -13.56 -10.68
N LYS A 114 -12.02 -14.49 -9.76
CA LYS A 114 -13.44 -14.85 -9.50
C LYS A 114 -13.78 -15.04 -8.03
N ASP A 115 -13.57 -14.03 -7.21
CA ASP A 115 -14.20 -13.97 -5.89
C ASP A 115 -15.57 -13.26 -5.98
N LYS A 116 -16.62 -14.06 -6.16
CA LYS A 116 -18.03 -13.61 -6.05
C LYS A 116 -18.58 -14.00 -4.68
N GLY A 117 -18.04 -13.49 -3.60
CA GLY A 117 -18.40 -14.03 -2.29
C GLY A 117 -18.54 -13.09 -1.10
N VAL A 118 -18.79 -11.79 -1.27
CA VAL A 118 -19.30 -10.92 -0.18
C VAL A 118 -20.27 -9.84 -0.67
N LEU A 119 -20.87 -9.99 -1.83
CA LEU A 119 -21.91 -9.06 -2.29
C LEU A 119 -23.27 -9.77 -2.31
N GLN A 120 -23.94 -9.86 -1.19
CA GLN A 120 -25.39 -10.05 -1.18
C GLN A 120 -26.07 -8.75 -1.59
N LYS A 121 -26.52 -8.76 -2.84
CA LYS A 121 -27.64 -8.04 -3.43
C LYS A 121 -28.28 -6.92 -2.58
N LYS A 122 -27.87 -5.69 -2.84
CA LYS A 122 -28.81 -4.58 -2.92
C LYS A 122 -29.22 -4.44 -4.38
N GLU A 123 -30.51 -4.44 -4.64
CA GLU A 123 -31.12 -4.39 -5.96
C GLU A 123 -30.66 -3.14 -6.72
N LYS A 124 -30.47 -3.35 -8.03
CA LYS A 124 -30.05 -2.38 -9.03
C LYS A 124 -30.94 -1.13 -9.06
N GLN A 125 -30.50 -0.08 -8.41
CA GLN A 125 -30.54 1.24 -9.03
C GLN A 125 -29.27 1.33 -9.90
N GLN A 126 -29.38 1.88 -11.11
CA GLN A 126 -28.23 2.24 -11.94
C GLN A 126 -27.47 3.35 -11.19
N GLU A 127 -26.69 2.98 -10.18
CA GLU A 127 -25.80 3.92 -9.49
C GLU A 127 -24.67 4.25 -10.46
N GLU A 128 -24.58 5.51 -10.81
CA GLU A 128 -23.47 6.08 -11.56
C GLU A 128 -22.16 5.70 -10.86
N CYS A 129 -21.25 5.06 -11.61
CA CYS A 129 -19.95 4.66 -11.10
C CYS A 129 -19.02 5.89 -11.15
N PRO A 130 -18.69 6.53 -10.03
CA PRO A 130 -17.81 7.67 -10.03
C PRO A 130 -16.41 7.28 -10.49
N VAL A 131 -15.75 8.18 -11.22
CA VAL A 131 -14.40 7.98 -11.73
C VAL A 131 -13.40 8.50 -10.71
N ILE A 132 -12.56 7.62 -10.18
CA ILE A 132 -11.46 7.95 -9.27
C ILE A 132 -10.17 7.99 -10.09
N ALA A 133 -9.60 9.18 -10.28
CA ALA A 133 -8.32 9.35 -10.94
C ALA A 133 -7.20 9.03 -9.95
N VAL A 134 -6.37 8.04 -10.28
CA VAL A 134 -5.28 7.52 -9.45
C VAL A 134 -3.94 7.92 -10.06
N ALA A 135 -3.14 8.68 -9.34
CA ALA A 135 -1.80 9.07 -9.78
C ALA A 135 -0.89 7.84 -9.87
N LYS A 136 -0.21 7.63 -11.00
CA LYS A 136 0.70 6.48 -11.17
C LYS A 136 1.80 6.78 -12.17
N ASP A 137 3.00 6.95 -11.64
CA ASP A 137 4.26 7.06 -12.36
C ASP A 137 5.43 6.76 -11.39
N GLU A 138 6.65 7.19 -11.72
CA GLU A 138 7.82 7.00 -10.89
C GLU A 138 7.74 7.75 -9.54
N ALA A 139 7.02 8.88 -9.51
CA ALA A 139 6.82 9.68 -8.30
C ALA A 139 5.72 9.09 -7.39
N PHE A 140 4.71 8.42 -7.96
CA PHE A 140 3.53 7.90 -7.25
C PHE A 140 3.27 6.45 -7.60
N CYS A 141 3.73 5.53 -6.75
CA CYS A 141 3.78 4.11 -7.09
C CYS A 141 3.38 3.16 -5.94
N PHE A 142 3.15 3.66 -4.73
CA PHE A 142 2.81 2.83 -3.58
C PHE A 142 1.32 2.75 -3.36
N TYR A 143 0.74 1.63 -3.80
CA TYR A 143 -0.66 1.29 -3.59
C TYR A 143 -0.79 -0.14 -3.10
N TYR A 144 -1.62 -0.37 -2.09
CA TYR A 144 -2.04 -1.72 -1.76
C TYR A 144 -3.11 -2.16 -2.75
N GLU A 145 -2.87 -3.28 -3.41
CA GLU A 145 -3.83 -3.86 -4.37
C GLU A 145 -5.21 -4.12 -3.73
N ASP A 146 -5.22 -4.52 -2.44
CA ASP A 146 -6.45 -4.72 -1.68
C ASP A 146 -7.25 -3.42 -1.52
N ASN A 147 -6.58 -2.26 -1.38
CA ASN A 147 -7.22 -0.95 -1.32
C ASN A 147 -7.90 -0.61 -2.65
N LEU A 148 -7.19 -0.82 -3.77
CA LEU A 148 -7.70 -0.56 -5.11
C LEU A 148 -8.92 -1.43 -5.42
N ARG A 149 -8.83 -2.73 -5.15
CA ARG A 149 -9.96 -3.67 -5.30
C ARG A 149 -11.16 -3.31 -4.45
N LEU A 150 -10.91 -2.78 -3.25
CA LEU A 150 -11.99 -2.38 -2.36
C LEU A 150 -12.71 -1.13 -2.90
N LEU A 151 -11.99 -0.15 -3.46
CA LEU A 151 -12.59 1.00 -4.16
C LEU A 151 -13.50 0.56 -5.31
N GLU A 152 -13.03 -0.37 -6.15
CA GLU A 152 -13.83 -0.94 -7.24
C GLU A 152 -15.05 -1.73 -6.71
N ALA A 153 -14.89 -2.51 -5.63
CA ALA A 153 -15.97 -3.27 -5.01
C ALA A 153 -17.10 -2.37 -4.46
N TYR A 154 -16.76 -1.14 -4.03
CA TYR A 154 -17.72 -0.12 -3.62
C TYR A 154 -18.29 0.71 -4.78
N GLY A 155 -17.89 0.39 -6.02
CA GLY A 155 -18.43 0.95 -7.25
C GLY A 155 -17.68 2.14 -7.82
N GLY A 156 -16.44 2.39 -7.36
CA GLY A 156 -15.52 3.34 -8.00
C GLY A 156 -14.94 2.76 -9.30
N LYS A 157 -14.82 3.56 -10.33
CA LYS A 157 -14.09 3.24 -11.56
C LYS A 157 -12.70 3.89 -11.48
N LEU A 158 -11.63 3.09 -11.47
CA LEU A 158 -10.27 3.60 -11.40
C LEU A 158 -9.74 3.98 -12.78
N VAL A 159 -9.17 5.20 -12.91
CA VAL A 159 -8.51 5.70 -14.10
C VAL A 159 -7.13 6.21 -13.70
N TRP A 160 -6.10 5.74 -14.39
CA TRP A 160 -4.71 6.10 -14.07
C TRP A 160 -4.29 7.36 -14.80
N PHE A 161 -3.53 8.21 -14.12
CA PHE A 161 -2.88 9.37 -14.74
C PHE A 161 -1.48 9.58 -14.19
N SER A 162 -0.63 10.27 -14.96
CA SER A 162 0.75 10.55 -14.57
C SER A 162 0.93 12.05 -14.29
N PRO A 163 1.15 12.44 -13.03
CA PRO A 163 1.55 13.81 -12.69
C PRO A 163 2.84 14.28 -13.37
N LEU A 164 3.77 13.37 -13.67
CA LEU A 164 5.01 13.68 -14.40
C LEU A 164 4.79 13.87 -15.91
N GLY A 165 3.90 13.06 -16.51
CA GLY A 165 3.81 12.93 -17.96
C GLY A 165 2.60 13.61 -18.61
N GLN A 166 1.55 13.94 -17.85
CA GLN A 166 0.33 14.56 -18.36
C GLN A 166 0.22 16.03 -17.92
N GLU A 167 -0.46 16.84 -18.71
CA GLU A 167 -0.65 18.27 -18.40
C GLU A 167 -1.78 18.53 -17.40
N LYS A 168 -2.77 17.63 -17.32
CA LYS A 168 -3.96 17.78 -16.47
C LYS A 168 -4.44 16.43 -15.96
N ILE A 169 -5.24 16.46 -14.89
CA ILE A 169 -6.02 15.30 -14.44
C ILE A 169 -7.03 14.89 -15.52
N PRO A 170 -7.49 13.61 -15.55
CA PRO A 170 -8.55 13.15 -16.46
C PRO A 170 -9.81 14.01 -16.32
N GLU A 171 -10.39 14.45 -17.43
CA GLU A 171 -11.58 15.31 -17.43
C GLU A 171 -12.81 14.65 -16.81
N GLU A 172 -12.90 13.33 -16.93
CA GLU A 172 -13.97 12.52 -16.35
C GLU A 172 -13.82 12.30 -14.83
N ALA A 173 -12.73 12.72 -14.21
CA ALA A 173 -12.48 12.45 -12.79
C ALA A 173 -13.54 13.07 -11.86
N ASP A 174 -14.02 12.27 -10.92
CA ASP A 174 -14.94 12.66 -9.85
C ASP A 174 -14.28 12.67 -8.48
N ALA A 175 -13.09 12.07 -8.35
CA ALA A 175 -12.25 12.10 -7.17
C ALA A 175 -10.79 11.87 -7.55
N LEU A 176 -9.87 12.25 -6.65
CA LEU A 176 -8.42 12.06 -6.78
C LEU A 176 -7.89 11.11 -5.71
N LEU A 177 -7.00 10.20 -6.12
CA LEU A 177 -6.19 9.37 -5.21
C LEU A 177 -4.71 9.57 -5.56
N LEU A 178 -4.00 10.26 -4.69
CA LEU A 178 -2.57 10.53 -4.77
C LEU A 178 -1.84 9.66 -3.75
N GLY A 179 -1.31 8.53 -4.18
CA GLY A 179 -0.65 7.58 -3.31
C GLY A 179 0.77 7.98 -2.93
N GLY A 180 1.42 7.12 -2.17
CA GLY A 180 2.82 7.29 -1.84
C GLY A 180 3.76 6.98 -3.00
N GLY A 181 5.04 7.23 -2.79
CA GLY A 181 6.10 7.03 -3.75
C GLY A 181 7.34 7.80 -3.36
N TYR A 182 8.03 8.30 -4.36
CA TYR A 182 9.27 9.07 -4.24
C TYR A 182 9.19 10.40 -5.00
N PRO A 183 8.23 11.29 -4.65
CA PRO A 183 8.09 12.56 -5.38
C PRO A 183 9.32 13.47 -5.24
N GLU A 184 10.09 13.34 -4.16
CA GLU A 184 11.34 14.06 -3.94
C GLU A 184 12.39 13.77 -5.00
N LEU A 185 12.44 12.56 -5.55
CA LEU A 185 13.35 12.20 -6.64
C LEU A 185 12.96 12.85 -7.97
N CYS A 186 11.73 13.28 -8.10
CA CYS A 186 11.15 13.92 -9.28
C CYS A 186 10.71 15.36 -8.99
N ALA A 187 11.14 15.97 -7.87
CA ALA A 187 10.63 17.24 -7.37
C ALA A 187 10.71 18.36 -8.40
N ARG A 188 11.84 18.48 -9.09
CA ARG A 188 12.03 19.45 -10.18
C ARG A 188 11.02 19.23 -11.32
N GLN A 189 10.89 17.99 -11.80
CA GLN A 189 10.00 17.64 -12.91
C GLN A 189 8.53 17.90 -12.55
N LEU A 190 8.12 17.51 -11.34
CA LEU A 190 6.78 17.82 -10.81
C LEU A 190 6.55 19.33 -10.71
N SER A 191 7.55 20.08 -10.28
CA SER A 191 7.49 21.54 -10.19
C SER A 191 7.37 22.21 -11.55
N GLU A 192 8.10 21.76 -12.56
CA GLU A 192 8.07 22.28 -13.94
C GLU A 192 6.71 22.01 -14.62
N ASN A 193 5.96 20.99 -14.20
CA ASN A 193 4.62 20.69 -14.71
C ASN A 193 3.53 21.59 -14.05
N VAL A 194 3.62 22.89 -14.32
CA VAL A 194 2.73 23.90 -13.73
C VAL A 194 1.26 23.63 -14.07
N SER A 195 0.97 23.13 -15.28
CA SER A 195 -0.38 22.84 -15.74
C SER A 195 -1.03 21.75 -14.88
N MET A 196 -0.34 20.65 -14.60
CA MET A 196 -0.84 19.57 -13.75
C MET A 196 -1.04 20.04 -12.31
N ARG A 197 -0.07 20.76 -11.72
CA ARG A 197 -0.17 21.32 -10.37
C ARG A 197 -1.41 22.20 -10.21
N ASN A 198 -1.65 23.09 -11.16
CA ASN A 198 -2.84 23.95 -11.17
C ASN A 198 -4.12 23.14 -11.35
N SER A 199 -4.13 22.13 -12.24
CA SER A 199 -5.28 21.27 -12.47
C SER A 199 -5.70 20.53 -11.20
N ILE A 200 -4.75 20.00 -10.42
CA ILE A 200 -5.01 19.32 -9.14
C ILE A 200 -5.53 20.32 -8.10
N ARG A 201 -4.87 21.46 -7.95
CA ARG A 201 -5.29 22.50 -7.01
C ARG A 201 -6.71 22.99 -7.30
N GLU A 202 -6.98 23.40 -8.52
CA GLU A 202 -8.29 23.88 -8.94
C GLU A 202 -9.39 22.82 -8.73
N ALA A 203 -9.12 21.56 -9.02
CA ALA A 203 -10.08 20.50 -8.82
C ALA A 203 -10.45 20.33 -7.33
N ILE A 204 -9.46 20.32 -6.43
CA ILE A 204 -9.68 20.21 -4.98
C ILE A 204 -10.39 21.46 -4.45
N GLU A 205 -9.94 22.66 -4.81
CA GLU A 205 -10.58 23.93 -4.42
C GLU A 205 -12.03 24.03 -4.90
N ASN A 206 -12.35 23.44 -6.06
CA ASN A 206 -13.72 23.31 -6.56
C ASN A 206 -14.53 22.17 -5.93
N GLY A 207 -14.02 21.55 -4.90
CA GLY A 207 -14.71 20.56 -4.07
C GLY A 207 -14.62 19.11 -4.55
N MET A 208 -13.71 18.78 -5.49
CA MET A 208 -13.47 17.39 -5.87
C MET A 208 -12.88 16.61 -4.67
N PRO A 209 -13.50 15.50 -4.25
CA PRO A 209 -12.96 14.67 -3.16
C PRO A 209 -11.58 14.15 -3.46
N SER A 210 -10.72 14.13 -2.44
CA SER A 210 -9.34 13.66 -2.62
C SER A 210 -8.77 12.93 -1.42
N VAL A 211 -7.98 11.90 -1.71
CA VAL A 211 -7.16 11.18 -0.75
C VAL A 211 -5.70 11.32 -1.17
N ALA A 212 -4.84 11.76 -0.25
CA ALA A 212 -3.41 11.89 -0.48
C ALA A 212 -2.61 11.26 0.66
N GLU A 213 -1.79 10.25 0.31
CA GLU A 213 -0.98 9.51 1.27
C GLU A 213 0.52 9.73 1.01
N CYS A 214 1.31 9.99 2.07
CA CYS A 214 2.76 10.08 2.04
C CYS A 214 3.28 10.99 0.91
N GLY A 215 3.81 10.44 -0.19
CA GLY A 215 4.28 11.22 -1.34
C GLY A 215 3.20 12.10 -1.96
N GLY A 216 1.97 11.60 -2.07
CA GLY A 216 0.82 12.39 -2.54
C GLY A 216 0.50 13.55 -1.61
N PHE A 217 0.59 13.34 -0.29
CA PHE A 217 0.46 14.39 0.70
C PHE A 217 1.57 15.45 0.58
N MET A 218 2.83 15.01 0.39
CA MET A 218 3.95 15.94 0.14
C MET A 218 3.72 16.82 -1.09
N TYR A 219 3.18 16.23 -2.17
CA TYR A 219 2.91 16.94 -3.42
C TYR A 219 1.79 18.00 -3.30
N LEU A 220 0.87 17.86 -2.33
CA LEU A 220 -0.19 18.86 -2.10
C LEU A 220 0.30 20.11 -1.39
N HIS A 221 1.51 20.16 -0.82
CA HIS A 221 2.06 21.34 -0.14
C HIS A 221 2.43 22.46 -1.11
N GLU A 222 2.77 23.63 -0.56
CA GLU A 222 3.30 24.77 -1.33
C GLU A 222 4.63 24.42 -1.99
N SER A 223 5.50 23.70 -1.27
CA SER A 223 6.77 23.25 -1.80
C SER A 223 7.31 21.99 -1.11
N MET A 224 8.32 21.40 -1.73
CA MET A 224 9.05 20.25 -1.21
C MET A 224 10.53 20.37 -1.54
N THR A 225 11.42 20.01 -0.61
CA THR A 225 12.84 19.86 -0.93
C THR A 225 13.12 18.55 -1.64
N ASP A 226 14.07 18.55 -2.57
CA ASP A 226 14.64 17.32 -3.13
C ASP A 226 15.72 16.71 -2.23
N GLU A 227 16.44 15.67 -2.69
CA GLU A 227 17.52 15.04 -1.95
C GLU A 227 18.75 15.93 -1.78
N GLU A 228 18.96 16.88 -2.68
CA GLU A 228 20.03 17.88 -2.64
C GLU A 228 19.71 19.07 -1.71
N GLY A 229 18.46 19.17 -1.24
CA GLY A 229 17.97 20.23 -0.38
C GLY A 229 17.45 21.46 -1.14
N GLU A 230 17.32 21.40 -2.46
CA GLU A 230 16.71 22.44 -3.28
C GLU A 230 15.18 22.40 -3.11
N ASN A 231 14.57 23.57 -2.96
CA ASN A 231 13.13 23.68 -2.71
C ASN A 231 12.35 23.93 -4.00
N TRP A 232 11.38 23.08 -4.27
CA TRP A 232 10.59 23.05 -5.49
C TRP A 232 9.10 23.32 -5.21
N PRO A 233 8.46 24.27 -5.93
CA PRO A 233 7.02 24.50 -5.83
C PRO A 233 6.20 23.25 -6.19
N MET A 234 5.18 22.95 -5.36
CA MET A 234 4.25 21.84 -5.55
C MET A 234 2.81 22.31 -5.83
N ALA A 235 1.80 21.49 -5.60
CA ALA A 235 0.42 21.83 -5.95
C ALA A 235 -0.14 23.04 -5.16
N GLY A 236 0.33 23.28 -3.94
CA GLY A 236 -0.04 24.46 -3.14
C GLY A 236 -1.47 24.43 -2.60
N VAL A 237 -2.00 23.26 -2.31
CA VAL A 237 -3.30 23.04 -1.65
C VAL A 237 -3.15 23.17 -0.13
N ILE A 238 -2.05 22.66 0.41
CA ILE A 238 -1.73 22.71 1.83
C ILE A 238 -0.64 23.76 2.05
N THR A 239 -0.90 24.70 2.96
CA THR A 239 0.12 25.69 3.37
C THR A 239 1.27 25.04 4.10
N GLY A 240 2.49 25.48 3.81
CA GLY A 240 3.72 24.94 4.39
C GLY A 240 4.52 24.10 3.42
N ASN A 241 5.65 23.60 3.92
CA ASN A 241 6.65 22.93 3.10
C ASN A 241 6.93 21.53 3.63
N CYS A 242 7.30 20.62 2.72
CA CYS A 242 7.86 19.33 3.09
C CYS A 242 9.39 19.35 2.91
N HIS A 243 10.13 18.86 3.89
CA HIS A 243 11.58 18.87 3.85
C HIS A 243 12.19 17.60 4.44
N ASN A 244 13.33 17.21 3.90
CA ASN A 244 14.10 16.06 4.39
C ASN A 244 14.70 16.38 5.75
N ARG A 245 14.45 15.54 6.76
CA ARG A 245 15.01 15.70 8.12
C ARG A 245 16.39 15.06 8.29
N GLY A 246 16.92 14.42 7.25
CA GLY A 246 18.21 13.69 7.30
C GLY A 246 18.18 12.47 8.24
N LYS A 247 17.02 12.14 8.80
CA LYS A 247 16.80 10.98 9.67
C LYS A 247 15.37 10.49 9.55
N LEU A 248 15.15 9.24 9.91
CA LEU A 248 13.83 8.64 9.96
C LEU A 248 12.90 9.41 10.91
N VAL A 249 11.80 9.95 10.39
CA VAL A 249 10.80 10.72 11.15
C VAL A 249 9.80 9.78 11.80
N ARG A 250 9.19 8.90 11.02
CA ARG A 250 8.23 7.89 11.48
C ARG A 250 8.49 6.55 10.83
N PHE A 251 8.21 5.49 11.58
CA PHE A 251 8.34 4.11 11.07
C PHE A 251 7.38 3.14 11.75
N GLY A 252 6.73 2.29 10.96
CA GLY A 252 5.99 1.11 11.38
C GLY A 252 4.48 1.32 11.49
N TYR A 253 3.79 0.33 12.03
CA TYR A 253 2.34 0.28 12.09
C TYR A 253 1.76 1.24 13.13
N VAL A 254 0.60 1.80 12.78
CA VAL A 254 -0.21 2.68 13.63
C VAL A 254 -1.69 2.37 13.46
N ASN A 255 -2.49 2.71 14.47
CA ASN A 255 -3.92 2.86 14.36
C ASN A 255 -4.23 4.35 14.29
N VAL A 256 -4.98 4.77 13.27
CA VAL A 256 -5.41 6.15 13.09
C VAL A 256 -6.88 6.28 13.43
N THR A 257 -7.21 7.25 14.25
CA THR A 257 -8.59 7.58 14.68
C THR A 257 -8.88 9.04 14.39
N GLU A 258 -10.06 9.33 13.90
CA GLU A 258 -10.59 10.69 13.74
C GLU A 258 -10.91 11.31 15.09
N GLN A 259 -10.70 12.62 15.21
CA GLN A 259 -11.21 13.40 16.35
C GLN A 259 -12.68 13.80 16.14
N THR A 260 -13.07 14.05 14.91
CA THR A 260 -14.48 14.26 14.50
C THR A 260 -14.79 13.18 13.46
N SER A 261 -15.91 12.50 13.57
CA SER A 261 -16.19 11.33 12.74
C SER A 261 -16.79 11.73 11.39
N HIS A 262 -16.03 11.53 10.32
CA HIS A 262 -16.45 11.66 8.92
C HIS A 262 -16.19 10.37 8.14
N PHE A 263 -14.92 10.04 7.88
CA PHE A 263 -14.52 8.88 7.06
C PHE A 263 -14.56 7.54 7.79
N LEU A 264 -14.21 7.51 9.09
CA LEU A 264 -13.95 6.25 9.79
C LEU A 264 -15.14 5.70 10.59
N ALA A 265 -16.26 6.42 10.65
CA ALA A 265 -17.44 6.03 11.40
C ALA A 265 -17.13 5.66 12.87
N GLY A 266 -16.22 6.40 13.51
CA GLY A 266 -15.84 6.22 14.91
C GLY A 266 -14.98 4.98 15.20
N LYS A 267 -14.44 4.29 14.18
CA LYS A 267 -13.55 3.14 14.34
C LYS A 267 -12.17 3.47 13.80
N PRO A 268 -11.07 2.92 14.39
CA PRO A 268 -9.73 3.14 13.87
C PRO A 268 -9.53 2.47 12.51
N VAL A 269 -8.66 3.05 11.68
CA VAL A 269 -8.09 2.39 10.51
C VAL A 269 -6.62 2.06 10.78
N ARG A 270 -6.17 0.89 10.32
CA ARG A 270 -4.75 0.50 10.39
C ARG A 270 -3.97 1.18 9.29
N ALA A 271 -2.78 1.64 9.64
CA ALA A 271 -1.89 2.28 8.69
C ALA A 271 -0.43 1.91 8.96
N HIS A 272 0.42 2.27 8.02
CA HIS A 272 1.86 2.18 8.14
C HIS A 272 2.49 3.52 7.77
N GLU A 273 3.52 3.95 8.48
CA GLU A 273 4.34 5.11 8.14
C GLU A 273 5.78 4.67 7.94
N PHE A 274 6.43 5.24 6.93
CA PHE A 274 7.86 5.10 6.70
C PHE A 274 8.36 6.28 5.87
N HIS A 275 8.84 7.33 6.53
CA HIS A 275 9.28 8.54 5.85
C HIS A 275 10.44 9.27 6.58
N TYR A 276 11.29 9.91 5.79
CA TYR A 276 12.39 10.77 6.21
C TYR A 276 12.05 12.26 6.05
N TYR A 277 10.99 12.55 5.29
CA TYR A 277 10.43 13.87 5.13
C TYR A 277 9.48 14.19 6.25
N ASP A 278 9.38 15.47 6.59
CA ASP A 278 8.40 15.99 7.54
C ASP A 278 7.75 17.23 6.93
N SER A 279 6.57 17.57 7.40
CA SER A 279 5.83 18.74 6.98
C SER A 279 5.81 19.79 8.08
N ASP A 280 5.81 21.07 7.70
CA ASP A 280 5.50 22.18 8.61
C ASP A 280 4.02 22.14 9.05
N ASN A 281 3.17 21.37 8.32
CA ASN A 281 1.74 21.29 8.54
C ASN A 281 1.22 19.85 8.31
N ASN A 282 1.32 19.02 9.35
CA ASN A 282 0.93 17.59 9.30
C ASN A 282 -0.58 17.34 9.47
N GLY A 283 -1.37 18.40 9.73
CA GLY A 283 -2.78 18.29 10.09
C GLY A 283 -3.00 17.85 11.54
N GLU A 284 -4.23 18.04 12.01
CA GLU A 284 -4.62 17.78 13.39
C GLU A 284 -5.95 17.01 13.51
N SER A 285 -6.57 16.61 12.39
CA SER A 285 -7.91 16.00 12.40
C SER A 285 -7.92 14.58 12.96
N CYS A 286 -6.77 13.90 12.97
CA CYS A 286 -6.65 12.52 13.45
C CYS A 286 -5.53 12.34 14.46
N VAL A 287 -5.60 11.23 15.20
CA VAL A 287 -4.54 10.77 16.09
C VAL A 287 -4.04 9.40 15.64
N ALA A 288 -2.74 9.32 15.34
CA ALA A 288 -2.06 8.06 15.10
C ALA A 288 -1.47 7.52 16.40
N VAL A 289 -1.67 6.23 16.68
CA VAL A 289 -1.21 5.56 17.89
C VAL A 289 -0.43 4.30 17.56
N LYS A 290 0.78 4.15 18.11
CA LYS A 290 1.55 2.90 18.03
C LYS A 290 0.88 1.79 18.85
N PRO A 291 0.51 0.65 18.23
CA PRO A 291 -0.31 -0.38 18.91
C PRO A 291 0.38 -1.02 20.12
N VAL A 292 1.70 -1.10 20.14
CA VAL A 292 2.46 -1.75 21.22
C VAL A 292 2.98 -0.76 22.27
N ARG A 293 3.51 0.39 21.82
CA ARG A 293 4.16 1.35 22.69
C ARG A 293 3.24 2.46 23.20
N GLY A 294 2.05 2.63 22.59
CA GLY A 294 1.10 3.69 22.93
C GLY A 294 1.55 5.11 22.58
N THR A 295 2.73 5.28 21.97
CA THR A 295 3.16 6.59 21.48
C THR A 295 2.18 7.11 20.44
N SER A 296 1.76 8.37 20.56
CA SER A 296 0.78 9.00 19.70
C SER A 296 1.21 10.38 19.20
N TRP A 297 0.61 10.82 18.11
CA TRP A 297 0.76 12.17 17.55
C TRP A 297 -0.46 12.54 16.74
N THR A 298 -0.73 13.84 16.60
CA THR A 298 -1.74 14.35 15.67
C THR A 298 -1.23 14.31 14.25
N CYS A 299 -2.14 14.08 13.32
CA CYS A 299 -1.86 13.98 11.89
C CYS A 299 -3.15 14.14 11.08
N ILE A 300 -3.02 14.17 9.77
CA ILE A 300 -4.10 14.20 8.79
C ILE A 300 -4.84 15.54 8.76
N HIS A 301 -4.95 16.10 7.56
CA HIS A 301 -5.98 17.06 7.19
C HIS A 301 -7.19 16.29 6.71
N GLU A 302 -8.32 16.46 7.34
CA GLU A 302 -9.54 15.73 7.02
C GLU A 302 -10.74 16.66 7.12
N ASP A 303 -11.62 16.57 6.15
CA ASP A 303 -12.94 17.17 6.11
C ASP A 303 -13.95 16.17 5.48
N ASP A 304 -15.15 16.61 5.11
CA ASP A 304 -16.17 15.74 4.51
C ASP A 304 -15.78 15.12 3.16
N ARG A 305 -14.76 15.63 2.48
CA ARG A 305 -14.37 15.25 1.11
C ARG A 305 -12.91 14.82 0.99
N ASN A 306 -12.06 15.24 1.92
CA ASN A 306 -10.62 15.16 1.79
C ASN A 306 -9.97 14.41 2.94
N TRP A 307 -8.90 13.66 2.62
CA TRP A 307 -8.07 12.96 3.59
C TRP A 307 -6.61 13.01 3.15
N TRP A 308 -5.76 13.78 3.82
CA TRP A 308 -4.37 14.00 3.43
C TRP A 308 -3.41 13.83 4.61
N GLY A 309 -2.40 12.99 4.47
CA GLY A 309 -1.35 12.83 5.48
C GLY A 309 -0.30 11.78 5.14
N TYR A 310 0.66 11.60 6.03
CA TYR A 310 1.73 10.60 5.83
C TYR A 310 1.29 9.13 5.96
N PRO A 311 0.33 8.75 6.83
CA PRO A 311 -0.02 7.35 6.98
C PRO A 311 -0.54 6.71 5.70
N HIS A 312 0.02 5.55 5.33
CA HIS A 312 -0.51 4.68 4.29
C HIS A 312 -1.60 3.80 4.91
N LEU A 313 -2.84 4.02 4.56
CA LEU A 313 -3.98 3.31 5.13
C LEU A 313 -4.15 1.92 4.52
N TYR A 314 -4.53 0.96 5.35
CA TYR A 314 -5.02 -0.35 4.90
C TYR A 314 -6.55 -0.35 4.96
N TYR A 315 -7.20 0.02 3.88
CA TYR A 315 -8.65 0.24 3.78
C TYR A 315 -9.50 -0.96 4.23
N PRO A 316 -9.09 -2.24 3.96
CA PRO A 316 -9.86 -3.38 4.45
C PRO A 316 -9.96 -3.46 5.99
N SER A 317 -9.11 -2.77 6.73
CA SER A 317 -9.19 -2.74 8.20
C SER A 317 -10.35 -1.88 8.73
N ASN A 318 -10.83 -0.92 7.92
CA ASN A 318 -12.03 -0.13 8.17
C ASN A 318 -12.69 0.27 6.83
N PRO A 319 -13.57 -0.58 6.26
CA PRO A 319 -14.22 -0.32 4.98
C PRO A 319 -15.10 0.93 4.93
N ALA A 320 -15.51 1.51 6.08
CA ALA A 320 -16.26 2.76 6.12
C ALA A 320 -15.50 3.90 5.44
N PHE A 321 -14.17 3.89 5.48
CA PHE A 321 -13.33 4.85 4.78
C PHE A 321 -13.62 4.85 3.27
N VAL A 322 -13.63 3.68 2.66
CA VAL A 322 -13.90 3.54 1.22
C VAL A 322 -15.35 3.87 0.89
N GLU A 323 -16.29 3.44 1.73
CA GLU A 323 -17.72 3.75 1.57
C GLU A 323 -17.92 5.27 1.53
N HIS A 324 -17.33 6.00 2.47
CA HIS A 324 -17.42 7.46 2.54
C HIS A 324 -16.78 8.11 1.30
N PHE A 325 -15.55 7.74 0.95
CA PHE A 325 -14.84 8.35 -0.18
C PHE A 325 -15.56 8.14 -1.52
N VAL A 326 -16.02 6.92 -1.79
CA VAL A 326 -16.79 6.63 -3.01
C VAL A 326 -18.14 7.36 -3.01
N GLN A 327 -18.79 7.50 -1.86
CA GLN A 327 -20.02 8.27 -1.75
C GLN A 327 -19.79 9.76 -2.00
N ALA A 328 -18.73 10.35 -1.48
CA ALA A 328 -18.34 11.73 -1.77
C ALA A 328 -18.07 11.94 -3.28
N ALA A 329 -17.37 10.99 -3.92
CA ALA A 329 -17.14 11.01 -5.36
C ALA A 329 -18.45 10.96 -6.18
N ARG A 330 -19.43 10.12 -5.79
CA ARG A 330 -20.76 10.08 -6.43
C ARG A 330 -21.51 11.40 -6.28
N LEU A 331 -21.41 12.01 -5.10
CA LEU A 331 -22.06 13.29 -4.85
C LEU A 331 -21.48 14.39 -5.75
N TYR A 332 -20.15 14.46 -5.83
CA TYR A 332 -19.45 15.38 -6.69
C TYR A 332 -19.79 15.16 -8.18
N HIS A 333 -19.83 13.90 -8.63
CA HIS A 333 -20.28 13.55 -10.00
C HIS A 333 -21.64 14.15 -10.33
N ARG A 334 -22.61 14.04 -9.44
CA ARG A 334 -23.96 14.60 -9.61
C ARG A 334 -23.95 16.12 -9.62
N GLU A 335 -23.20 16.75 -8.70
CA GLU A 335 -23.07 18.21 -8.63
C GLU A 335 -22.43 18.78 -9.91
N ARG A 336 -21.42 18.11 -10.47
CA ARG A 336 -20.75 18.50 -11.72
C ARG A 336 -21.68 18.39 -12.92
N ASN A 337 -22.46 17.33 -13.02
CA ASN A 337 -23.37 17.09 -14.16
C ASN A 337 -24.68 17.90 -14.07
N ALA A 338 -24.96 18.52 -12.94
CA ALA A 338 -26.13 19.39 -12.74
C ALA A 338 -25.86 20.86 -13.11
N LYS A 339 -24.59 21.25 -13.33
CA LYS A 339 -24.14 22.57 -13.76
C LYS A 339 -24.11 22.65 -15.29
#